data_e5b1ff4495fce2fa2a0d96ff444b7c2b
#
_entry.id   e5b1ff4495fce2fa2a0d96ff444b7c2b
#
_cell.length_a   1.000
_cell.length_b   1.000
_cell.length_c   1.000
_cell.angle_alpha   90.00
_cell.angle_beta   90.00
_cell.angle_gamma   90.00
#
_symmetry.space_group_name_H-M   'P 1'
#
loop_
_entity.id
_entity.type
_entity.pdbx_description
1 polymer ?
#
loop_
_entity_poly.entity_id
_entity_poly.type
_entity_poly.pdbx_seq_one_letter_code
_entity_poly.pdbx_strand_id
1 'polypeptide(L)'
;MSYEISGALGIKMANPDKEVISFVGDGSYLLNNTDIYSSVITKNKLIIIVCDNGGFAVINRLQLFKGGKEYNNLLKSSKTPGLVDVDFAKHAESMGAKSEHVTSISDLEEAFKRAKKSDVTYVISIKTLSLIHI
;
A
#
# COMPACT_ATOMS: atom_id res chain seq x y z
N MET A 1 3.63 5.10 -10.87
CA MET A 1 3.65 4.96 -9.41
C MET A 1 2.76 6.05 -8.82
N SER A 2 2.26 5.85 -7.64
CA SER A 2 1.40 6.78 -6.87
C SER A 2 -0.02 7.04 -7.40
N TYR A 3 -0.45 6.36 -8.43
CA TYR A 3 -1.80 6.55 -9.01
C TYR A 3 -2.85 5.62 -8.37
N GLU A 4 -2.42 4.55 -7.75
CA GLU A 4 -3.26 3.40 -7.39
C GLU A 4 -4.38 3.78 -6.42
N ILE A 5 -4.10 4.58 -5.40
CA ILE A 5 -5.11 5.00 -4.39
C ILE A 5 -6.02 6.07 -4.97
N SER A 6 -5.46 7.10 -5.61
CA SER A 6 -6.23 8.18 -6.23
C SER A 6 -7.13 7.68 -7.37
N GLY A 7 -6.58 6.77 -8.20
CA GLY A 7 -7.34 6.13 -9.26
C GLY A 7 -8.49 5.29 -8.72
N ALA A 8 -8.24 4.53 -7.64
CA ALA A 8 -9.28 3.76 -6.96
C ALA A 8 -10.39 4.65 -6.38
N LEU A 9 -10.02 5.80 -5.80
CA LEU A 9 -10.99 6.78 -5.31
C LEU A 9 -11.85 7.32 -6.45
N GLY A 10 -11.22 7.70 -7.57
CA GLY A 10 -11.95 8.16 -8.76
C GLY A 10 -12.91 7.11 -9.30
N ILE A 11 -12.48 5.83 -9.36
CA ILE A 11 -13.35 4.71 -9.76
C ILE A 11 -14.53 4.55 -8.79
N LYS A 12 -14.27 4.66 -7.47
CA LYS A 12 -15.33 4.55 -6.46
C LYS A 12 -16.34 5.68 -6.57
N MET A 13 -15.89 6.90 -6.80
CA MET A 13 -16.77 8.05 -7.00
C MET A 13 -17.65 7.89 -8.26
N ALA A 14 -17.08 7.35 -9.33
CA ALA A 14 -17.82 7.10 -10.57
C ALA A 14 -18.75 5.87 -10.48
N ASN A 15 -18.50 4.96 -9.54
CA ASN A 15 -19.24 3.70 -9.36
C ASN A 15 -19.52 3.46 -7.87
N PRO A 16 -20.40 4.24 -7.24
CA PRO A 16 -20.59 4.23 -5.79
C PRO A 16 -21.07 2.88 -5.23
N ASP A 17 -21.77 2.09 -6.02
CA ASP A 17 -22.30 0.78 -5.62
C ASP A 17 -21.30 -0.36 -5.78
N LYS A 18 -20.16 -0.12 -6.42
CA LYS A 18 -19.13 -1.15 -6.63
C LYS A 18 -18.14 -1.20 -5.45
N GLU A 19 -17.71 -2.41 -5.12
CA GLU A 19 -16.55 -2.58 -4.25
C GLU A 19 -15.29 -2.27 -5.07
N VAL A 20 -14.40 -1.43 -4.53
CA VAL A 20 -13.15 -1.06 -5.17
C VAL A 20 -12.00 -1.51 -4.30
N ILE A 21 -11.12 -2.30 -4.89
CA ILE A 21 -9.92 -2.85 -4.23
C ILE A 21 -8.70 -2.28 -4.95
N SER A 22 -7.77 -1.72 -4.20
CA SER A 22 -6.49 -1.22 -4.70
C SER A 22 -5.35 -2.04 -4.13
N PHE A 23 -4.46 -2.53 -5.01
CA PHE A 23 -3.17 -3.08 -4.60
C PHE A 23 -2.11 -2.01 -4.83
N VAL A 24 -1.33 -1.71 -3.82
CA VAL A 24 -0.30 -0.67 -3.87
C VAL A 24 0.99 -1.15 -3.22
N GLY A 25 2.12 -0.88 -3.85
CA GLY A 25 3.42 -1.11 -3.20
C GLY A 25 3.71 -0.05 -2.14
N ASP A 26 4.53 -0.39 -1.15
CA ASP A 26 4.95 0.51 -0.08
C ASP A 26 5.53 1.83 -0.60
N GLY A 27 6.38 1.79 -1.62
CA GLY A 27 6.93 2.98 -2.25
C GLY A 27 5.87 3.87 -2.91
N SER A 28 4.91 3.29 -3.64
CA SER A 28 3.79 4.03 -4.23
C SER A 28 2.86 4.61 -3.16
N TYR A 29 2.60 3.85 -2.09
CA TYR A 29 1.83 4.32 -0.94
C TYR A 29 2.47 5.57 -0.31
N LEU A 30 3.78 5.55 -0.07
CA LEU A 30 4.50 6.68 0.53
C LEU A 30 4.54 7.93 -0.37
N LEU A 31 4.44 7.75 -1.69
CA LEU A 31 4.39 8.88 -2.62
C LEU A 31 3.04 9.59 -2.62
N ASN A 32 1.94 8.86 -2.46
CA ASN A 32 0.60 9.45 -2.48
C ASN A 32 -0.39 8.61 -1.69
N ASN A 33 -0.57 8.96 -0.43
CA ASN A 33 -1.47 8.30 0.51
C ASN A 33 -2.62 9.21 0.99
N THR A 34 -2.60 10.50 0.64
CA THR A 34 -3.56 11.50 1.13
C THR A 34 -5.00 11.20 0.74
N ASP A 35 -5.23 10.47 -0.35
CA ASP A 35 -6.57 10.07 -0.78
C ASP A 35 -7.19 8.96 0.07
N ILE A 36 -6.45 8.37 1.02
CA ILE A 36 -7.04 7.58 2.10
C ILE A 36 -7.93 8.50 2.96
N TYR A 37 -7.38 9.65 3.39
CA TYR A 37 -8.15 10.65 4.12
C TYR A 37 -9.34 11.15 3.30
N SER A 38 -9.13 11.50 2.03
CA SER A 38 -10.18 11.93 1.12
C SER A 38 -11.31 10.90 1.01
N SER A 39 -10.98 9.61 0.92
CA SER A 39 -11.96 8.52 0.83
C SER A 39 -12.81 8.40 2.10
N VAL A 40 -12.21 8.65 3.27
CA VAL A 40 -12.91 8.62 4.56
C VAL A 40 -13.88 9.78 4.69
N ILE A 41 -13.42 11.01 4.47
CA ILE A 41 -14.27 12.22 4.65
C ILE A 41 -15.38 12.32 3.62
N THR A 42 -15.17 11.76 2.42
CA THR A 42 -16.21 11.75 1.35
C THR A 42 -17.08 10.50 1.38
N LYS A 43 -16.85 9.58 2.33
CA LYS A 43 -17.56 8.30 2.47
C LYS A 43 -17.48 7.41 1.21
N ASN A 44 -16.38 7.51 0.47
CA ASN A 44 -16.08 6.67 -0.69
C ASN A 44 -15.17 5.52 -0.26
N LYS A 45 -15.74 4.52 0.40
CA LYS A 45 -15.00 3.37 0.95
C LYS A 45 -14.15 2.67 -0.10
N LEU A 46 -12.87 2.46 0.25
CA LEU A 46 -11.92 1.64 -0.49
C LEU A 46 -11.43 0.47 0.36
N ILE A 47 -10.99 -0.61 -0.29
CA ILE A 47 -10.15 -1.65 0.32
C ILE A 47 -8.77 -1.49 -0.29
N ILE A 48 -7.75 -1.23 0.52
CA ILE A 48 -6.39 -0.99 0.06
C ILE A 48 -5.47 -2.05 0.65
N ILE A 49 -4.76 -2.78 -0.22
CA ILE A 49 -3.79 -3.79 0.19
C ILE A 49 -2.40 -3.23 -0.11
N VAL A 50 -1.64 -2.95 0.95
CA VAL A 50 -0.26 -2.46 0.86
C VAL A 50 0.69 -3.64 0.83
N CYS A 51 1.31 -3.87 -0.32
CA CYS A 51 2.34 -4.90 -0.51
C CYS A 51 3.70 -4.32 -0.14
N ASP A 52 4.11 -4.49 1.11
CA ASP A 52 5.36 -3.98 1.63
C ASP A 52 6.52 -4.90 1.24
N ASN A 53 7.32 -4.48 0.28
CA ASN A 53 8.52 -5.18 -0.18
C ASN A 53 9.83 -4.49 0.24
N GLY A 54 9.78 -3.50 1.11
CA GLY A 54 10.93 -2.81 1.69
C GLY A 54 11.50 -1.70 0.82
N GLY A 55 10.67 -0.99 0.04
CA GLY A 55 11.07 0.22 -0.68
C GLY A 55 10.63 0.28 -2.15
N PHE A 56 11.37 1.03 -2.93
CA PHE A 56 11.09 1.27 -4.35
C PHE A 56 11.66 0.15 -5.25
N ALA A 57 11.19 -1.09 -5.05
CA ALA A 57 11.79 -2.28 -5.68
C ALA A 57 11.78 -2.24 -7.22
N VAL A 58 10.70 -1.72 -7.82
CA VAL A 58 10.61 -1.58 -9.30
C VAL A 58 11.62 -0.55 -9.79
N ILE A 59 11.79 0.55 -9.08
CA ILE A 59 12.78 1.59 -9.44
C ILE A 59 14.20 1.01 -9.34
N ASN A 60 14.49 0.26 -8.27
CA ASN A 60 15.78 -0.41 -8.12
C ASN A 60 16.06 -1.36 -9.29
N ARG A 61 15.07 -2.16 -9.70
CA ARG A 61 15.18 -3.06 -10.85
C ARG A 61 15.46 -2.30 -12.14
N LEU A 62 14.72 -1.24 -12.41
CA LEU A 62 14.92 -0.41 -13.61
C LEU A 62 16.31 0.22 -13.65
N GLN A 63 16.79 0.69 -12.50
CA GLN A 63 18.13 1.26 -12.36
C GLN A 63 19.22 0.23 -12.69
N LEU A 64 19.13 -0.96 -12.12
CA LEU A 64 20.05 -2.06 -12.40
C LEU A 64 19.99 -2.51 -13.87
N PHE A 65 18.79 -2.64 -14.42
CA PHE A 65 18.58 -3.01 -15.83
C PHE A 65 19.22 -2.00 -16.79
N LYS A 66 19.25 -0.72 -16.43
CA LYS A 66 19.91 0.35 -17.21
C LYS A 66 21.42 0.48 -16.94
N GLY A 67 22.02 -0.47 -16.23
CA GLY A 67 23.45 -0.46 -15.91
C GLY A 67 23.85 0.40 -14.72
N GLY A 68 22.91 0.96 -13.99
CA GLY A 68 23.18 1.67 -12.75
C GLY A 68 23.46 0.71 -11.59
N LYS A 69 23.93 1.29 -10.46
CA LYS A 69 24.12 0.56 -9.21
C LYS A 69 22.97 0.81 -8.25
N GLU A 70 22.71 -0.10 -7.32
CA GLU A 70 21.75 0.15 -6.23
C GLU A 70 22.11 1.43 -5.47
N TYR A 71 21.08 2.25 -5.22
CA TYR A 71 21.26 3.49 -4.47
C TYR A 71 19.97 3.92 -3.76
N ASN A 72 19.91 3.68 -2.45
CA ASN A 72 18.82 4.13 -1.57
C ASN A 72 17.37 3.80 -2.01
N ASN A 73 17.19 2.86 -2.94
CA ASN A 73 15.86 2.46 -3.38
C ASN A 73 15.22 1.40 -2.47
N LEU A 74 16.05 0.61 -1.78
CA LEU A 74 15.60 -0.42 -0.85
C LEU A 74 16.09 -0.10 0.56
N LEU A 75 15.25 -0.32 1.56
CA LEU A 75 15.62 -0.09 2.97
C LEU A 75 16.86 -0.88 3.37
N LYS A 76 16.97 -2.15 2.93
CA LYS A 76 18.11 -3.02 3.23
C LYS A 76 19.47 -2.53 2.68
N SER A 77 19.45 -1.74 1.60
CA SER A 77 20.65 -1.18 0.95
C SER A 77 20.71 0.34 1.02
N SER A 78 19.89 0.95 1.88
CA SER A 78 19.89 2.38 2.13
C SER A 78 21.07 2.80 3.01
N LYS A 79 21.31 4.11 3.13
CA LYS A 79 22.33 4.67 4.04
C LYS A 79 22.02 4.40 5.52
N THR A 80 20.77 4.10 5.85
CA THR A 80 20.27 3.88 7.22
C THR A 80 19.44 2.60 7.31
N PRO A 81 20.04 1.43 7.01
CA PRO A 81 19.31 0.17 7.08
C PRO A 81 18.82 -0.09 8.51
N GLY A 82 17.57 -0.50 8.66
CA GLY A 82 16.98 -0.81 9.96
C GLY A 82 16.56 0.39 10.82
N LEU A 83 16.84 1.62 10.39
CA LEU A 83 16.42 2.83 11.13
C LEU A 83 14.94 3.18 10.88
N VAL A 84 14.42 2.81 9.72
CA VAL A 84 13.05 3.12 9.31
C VAL A 84 12.27 1.84 9.12
N ASP A 85 11.16 1.70 9.84
CA ASP A 85 10.14 0.68 9.63
C ASP A 85 8.79 1.37 9.68
N VAL A 86 8.15 1.52 8.52
CA VAL A 86 6.88 2.23 8.42
C VAL A 86 5.74 1.30 8.80
N ASP A 87 5.02 1.65 9.85
CA ASP A 87 3.76 0.99 10.19
C ASP A 87 2.62 1.55 9.34
N PHE A 88 2.40 0.95 8.18
CA PHE A 88 1.37 1.36 7.22
C PHE A 88 -0.04 1.26 7.79
N ALA A 89 -0.27 0.32 8.71
CA ALA A 89 -1.56 0.17 9.37
C ALA A 89 -1.84 1.38 10.27
N LYS A 90 -0.96 1.69 11.21
CA LYS A 90 -1.10 2.88 12.08
C LYS A 90 -1.14 4.18 11.30
N HIS A 91 -0.35 4.28 10.22
CA HIS A 91 -0.38 5.46 9.37
C HIS A 91 -1.78 5.66 8.75
N ALA A 92 -2.39 4.59 8.23
CA ALA A 92 -3.74 4.64 7.67
C ALA A 92 -4.80 4.97 8.74
N GLU A 93 -4.67 4.43 9.96
CA GLU A 93 -5.55 4.76 11.09
C GLU A 93 -5.52 6.24 11.44
N SER A 94 -4.35 6.87 11.38
CA SER A 94 -4.20 8.31 11.64
C SER A 94 -4.99 9.18 10.64
N MET A 95 -5.33 8.63 9.47
CA MET A 95 -6.16 9.28 8.45
C MET A 95 -7.65 8.88 8.53
N GLY A 96 -8.04 8.15 9.58
CA GLY A 96 -9.42 7.77 9.85
C GLY A 96 -9.87 6.46 9.18
N ALA A 97 -9.00 5.74 8.50
CA ALA A 97 -9.29 4.42 7.97
C ALA A 97 -9.27 3.36 9.10
N LYS A 98 -9.95 2.24 8.91
CA LYS A 98 -9.66 1.00 9.66
C LYS A 98 -8.46 0.32 9.02
N SER A 99 -7.64 -0.36 9.82
CA SER A 99 -6.46 -1.03 9.27
C SER A 99 -6.01 -2.22 10.08
N GLU A 100 -5.19 -3.06 9.47
CA GLU A 100 -4.46 -4.13 10.14
C GLU A 100 -3.21 -4.53 9.37
N HIS A 101 -2.25 -5.09 10.10
CA HIS A 101 -1.08 -5.75 9.52
C HIS A 101 -1.27 -7.26 9.57
N VAL A 102 -1.01 -7.94 8.46
CA VAL A 102 -1.12 -9.40 8.35
C VAL A 102 0.20 -10.03 7.92
N THR A 103 0.44 -11.26 8.35
CA THR A 103 1.72 -11.96 8.14
C THR A 103 1.59 -13.26 7.34
N SER A 104 0.35 -13.68 7.08
CA SER A 104 0.07 -14.90 6.31
C SER A 104 -1.06 -14.67 5.29
N ILE A 105 -1.17 -15.57 4.33
CA ILE A 105 -2.30 -15.57 3.38
C ILE A 105 -3.62 -15.82 4.09
N SER A 106 -3.64 -16.72 5.07
CA SER A 106 -4.84 -17.00 5.88
C SER A 106 -5.31 -15.74 6.62
N ASP A 107 -4.37 -14.98 7.23
CA ASP A 107 -4.71 -13.72 7.90
C ASP A 107 -5.22 -12.68 6.90
N LEU A 108 -4.64 -12.64 5.69
CA LEU A 108 -5.08 -11.75 4.63
C LEU A 108 -6.52 -12.05 4.19
N GLU A 109 -6.88 -13.32 4.06
CA GLU A 109 -8.25 -13.74 3.72
C GLU A 109 -9.26 -13.30 4.78
N GLU A 110 -8.93 -13.46 6.05
CA GLU A 110 -9.78 -13.03 7.16
C GLU A 110 -9.86 -11.51 7.27
N ALA A 111 -8.74 -10.81 7.10
CA ALA A 111 -8.69 -9.35 7.03
C ALA A 111 -9.57 -8.81 5.90
N PHE A 112 -9.51 -9.45 4.74
CA PHE A 112 -10.31 -9.08 3.59
C PHE A 112 -11.82 -9.25 3.86
N LYS A 113 -12.23 -10.31 4.56
CA LYS A 113 -13.63 -10.50 4.99
C LYS A 113 -14.08 -9.38 5.94
N ARG A 114 -13.20 -8.94 6.87
CA ARG A 114 -13.47 -7.78 7.75
C ARG A 114 -13.57 -6.49 6.96
N ALA A 115 -12.64 -6.27 6.02
CA ALA A 115 -12.62 -5.11 5.15
C ALA A 115 -13.91 -4.97 4.33
N LYS A 116 -14.43 -6.08 3.79
CA LYS A 116 -15.72 -6.08 3.08
C LYS A 116 -16.88 -5.60 3.95
N LYS A 117 -16.90 -5.97 5.22
CA LYS A 117 -17.95 -5.59 6.18
C LYS A 117 -17.77 -4.19 6.77
N SER A 118 -16.63 -3.56 6.54
CA SER A 118 -16.35 -2.21 7.06
C SER A 118 -17.25 -1.17 6.37
N ASP A 119 -17.60 -0.15 7.10
CA ASP A 119 -18.33 1.04 6.66
C ASP A 119 -17.43 2.19 6.19
N VAL A 120 -16.12 2.08 6.49
CA VAL A 120 -15.10 3.05 6.08
C VAL A 120 -13.98 2.37 5.30
N THR A 121 -13.14 3.15 4.65
CA THR A 121 -11.92 2.67 3.99
C THR A 121 -11.11 1.78 4.91
N TYR A 122 -10.63 0.67 4.36
CA TYR A 122 -9.91 -0.36 5.10
C TYR A 122 -8.55 -0.62 4.44
N VAL A 123 -7.48 -0.53 5.22
CA VAL A 123 -6.12 -0.73 4.74
C VAL A 123 -5.53 -1.99 5.38
N ILE A 124 -5.05 -2.90 4.55
CA ILE A 124 -4.39 -4.12 4.98
C ILE A 124 -2.93 -4.05 4.52
N SER A 125 -1.98 -4.09 5.44
CA SER A 125 -0.57 -4.18 5.08
C SER A 125 -0.06 -5.61 5.23
N ILE A 126 0.71 -6.06 4.25
CA ILE A 126 1.35 -7.38 4.25
C ILE A 126 2.79 -7.29 3.75
N LYS A 127 3.72 -7.90 4.49
CA LYS A 127 5.10 -8.06 4.01
C LYS A 127 5.11 -9.01 2.81
N THR A 128 5.73 -8.55 1.73
CA THR A 128 5.89 -9.35 0.51
C THR A 128 7.36 -9.49 0.16
N LEU A 129 7.72 -10.58 -0.53
CA LEU A 129 9.06 -10.71 -1.07
C LEU A 129 9.23 -9.75 -2.24
N SER A 130 10.34 -9.01 -2.23
CA SER A 130 10.77 -8.32 -3.44
C SER A 130 11.15 -9.38 -4.47
N LEU A 131 10.33 -9.58 -5.51
CA LEU A 131 10.63 -10.49 -6.62
C LEU A 131 11.80 -9.94 -7.44
N ILE A 132 13.00 -9.99 -6.86
CA ILE A 132 14.24 -9.58 -7.53
C ILE A 132 14.82 -10.70 -8.40
N HIS A 133 14.20 -11.89 -8.36
CA HIS A 133 14.71 -13.08 -9.04
C HIS A 133 13.72 -13.62 -10.06
N ILE A 134 13.42 -12.86 -11.10
CA ILE A 134 12.93 -13.37 -12.39
C ILE A 134 13.79 -12.79 -13.49
#